data_016145ab16816c9b448c7ce3b1308a07
#
_entry.id   016145ab16816c9b448c7ce3b1308a07
#
_cell.length_a   1.000
_cell.length_b   1.000
_cell.length_c   1.000
_cell.angle_alpha   90.00
_cell.angle_beta   90.00
_cell.angle_gamma   90.00
#
_symmetry.space_group_name_H-M   'P 1'
#
loop_
_entity.id
_entity.type
_entity.pdbx_description
1 polymer ?
#
loop_
_entity_poly.entity_id
_entity_poly.type
_entity_poly.pdbx_seq_one_letter_code
_entity_poly.pdbx_strand_id
1 'polypeptide(L)'
;MRLDKFLKECNVCSRSESKQVLKKGLVKVNGSVVKDASIKIDENKDVITYNDEVLKYEEFIYVMLNKPAGVVSATEDTRDTTVVDLVKEYAHKDLFPFGRLDKDSVGLVILSNDGKLAHELLSPKKHVSKVYYLKIKGKLDNSDIEAFKNGITLEDGYLTKEGKLEIIKSDEISECYATISEGKFHQLKRMFIALNKEVVFLKRIKIKDIELDESLNEGEYRLLSEEEINSLKNI
;
A
#
# COMPACT_ATOMS: atom_id res chain seq x y z
N MET A 1 7.86 22.68 -12.05
CA MET A 1 6.46 22.87 -11.56
C MET A 1 6.19 24.30 -11.09
N ARG A 2 5.00 24.67 -10.52
CA ARG A 2 4.79 25.96 -9.85
C ARG A 2 5.30 25.92 -8.42
N LEU A 3 5.85 27.06 -7.92
CA LEU A 3 6.40 27.14 -6.57
C LEU A 3 5.36 26.87 -5.47
N ASP A 4 4.09 27.31 -5.62
CA ASP A 4 3.01 27.00 -4.67
C ASP A 4 2.72 25.49 -4.56
N LYS A 5 2.81 24.77 -5.68
CA LYS A 5 2.69 23.32 -5.69
C LYS A 5 3.90 22.68 -4.99
N PHE A 6 5.11 23.12 -5.31
CA PHE A 6 6.34 22.59 -4.70
C PHE A 6 6.31 22.72 -3.17
N LEU A 7 5.91 23.89 -2.65
CA LEU A 7 5.81 24.13 -1.20
C LEU A 7 4.77 23.20 -0.52
N LYS A 8 3.64 22.91 -1.19
CA LYS A 8 2.67 21.90 -0.72
C LYS A 8 3.30 20.52 -0.67
N GLU A 9 3.95 20.11 -1.76
CA GLU A 9 4.57 18.78 -1.89
C GLU A 9 5.71 18.56 -0.88
N CYS A 10 6.36 19.65 -0.45
CA CYS A 10 7.39 19.62 0.60
C CYS A 10 6.82 19.86 2.02
N ASN A 11 5.50 19.79 2.22
CA ASN A 11 4.81 19.97 3.50
C ASN A 11 5.12 21.31 4.22
N VAL A 12 5.41 22.37 3.46
CA VAL A 12 5.67 23.70 4.02
C VAL A 12 4.36 24.44 4.35
N CYS A 13 3.40 24.41 3.42
CA CYS A 13 2.10 25.08 3.54
C CYS A 13 1.14 24.61 2.44
N SER A 14 -0.15 24.85 2.63
CA SER A 14 -1.13 24.66 1.54
C SER A 14 -0.90 25.68 0.41
N ARG A 15 -1.45 25.40 -0.77
CA ARG A 15 -1.37 26.34 -1.91
C ARG A 15 -2.00 27.70 -1.63
N SER A 16 -3.07 27.74 -0.83
CA SER A 16 -3.73 28.99 -0.43
C SER A 16 -2.88 29.82 0.53
N GLU A 17 -2.11 29.16 1.41
CA GLU A 17 -1.24 29.79 2.39
C GLU A 17 0.10 30.24 1.80
N SER A 18 0.51 29.69 0.64
CA SER A 18 1.82 29.97 0.02
C SER A 18 2.10 31.45 -0.18
N LYS A 19 1.07 32.26 -0.52
CA LYS A 19 1.21 33.71 -0.66
C LYS A 19 1.63 34.40 0.65
N GLN A 20 1.12 33.93 1.79
CA GLN A 20 1.46 34.49 3.10
C GLN A 20 2.89 34.10 3.52
N VAL A 21 3.27 32.84 3.26
CA VAL A 21 4.63 32.33 3.54
C VAL A 21 5.67 33.11 2.72
N LEU A 22 5.40 33.31 1.42
CA LEU A 22 6.31 34.05 0.52
C LEU A 22 6.42 35.52 0.87
N LYS A 23 5.33 36.17 1.33
CA LYS A 23 5.37 37.57 1.79
C LYS A 23 6.33 37.79 2.98
N LYS A 24 6.50 36.79 3.85
CA LYS A 24 7.42 36.83 4.99
C LYS A 24 8.90 36.77 4.57
N GLY A 25 9.18 36.47 3.29
CA GLY A 25 10.55 36.39 2.76
C GLY A 25 11.32 35.14 3.19
N LEU A 26 10.61 34.09 3.65
CA LEU A 26 11.21 32.88 4.20
C LEU A 26 11.60 31.86 3.11
N VAL A 27 11.14 32.06 1.86
CA VAL A 27 11.42 31.16 0.74
C VAL A 27 12.40 31.82 -0.20
N LYS A 28 13.46 31.07 -0.53
CA LYS A 28 14.43 31.47 -1.57
C LYS A 28 14.47 30.42 -2.67
N VAL A 29 14.65 30.90 -3.91
CA VAL A 29 14.94 30.07 -5.07
C VAL A 29 16.32 30.47 -5.57
N ASN A 30 17.26 29.53 -5.60
CA ASN A 30 18.66 29.78 -5.97
C ASN A 30 19.29 30.94 -5.18
N GLY A 31 19.01 31.00 -3.89
CA GLY A 31 19.51 32.02 -2.96
C GLY A 31 18.77 33.36 -2.98
N SER A 32 17.84 33.58 -3.92
CA SER A 32 17.09 34.84 -4.04
C SER A 32 15.69 34.72 -3.43
N VAL A 33 15.31 35.69 -2.57
CA VAL A 33 13.97 35.73 -1.98
C VAL A 33 12.91 35.92 -3.06
N VAL A 34 11.90 35.04 -3.05
CA VAL A 34 10.78 35.06 -4.00
C VAL A 34 9.48 35.37 -3.28
N LYS A 35 8.65 36.25 -3.88
CA LYS A 35 7.34 36.66 -3.34
C LYS A 35 6.16 36.21 -4.19
N ASP A 36 6.40 35.75 -5.41
CA ASP A 36 5.35 35.27 -6.33
C ASP A 36 5.24 33.73 -6.27
N ALA A 37 4.09 33.26 -5.78
CA ALA A 37 3.76 31.84 -5.65
C ALA A 37 3.56 31.13 -7.02
N SER A 38 3.33 31.91 -8.09
CA SER A 38 2.98 31.37 -9.41
C SER A 38 4.19 31.07 -10.29
N ILE A 39 5.39 31.49 -9.90
CA ILE A 39 6.59 31.25 -10.70
C ILE A 39 6.78 29.74 -10.99
N LYS A 40 7.30 29.46 -12.17
CA LYS A 40 7.71 28.10 -12.53
C LYS A 40 9.13 27.86 -12.05
N ILE A 41 9.33 26.76 -11.40
CA ILE A 41 10.64 26.24 -10.96
C ILE A 41 10.90 24.90 -11.65
N ASP A 42 12.19 24.55 -11.77
CA ASP A 42 12.63 23.20 -12.14
C ASP A 42 12.98 22.45 -10.84
N GLU A 43 12.10 21.56 -10.43
CA GLU A 43 12.22 20.80 -9.18
C GLU A 43 13.47 19.90 -9.09
N ASN A 44 14.13 19.66 -10.23
CA ASN A 44 15.35 18.84 -10.30
C ASN A 44 16.65 19.67 -10.34
N LYS A 45 16.55 20.99 -10.58
CA LYS A 45 17.72 21.85 -10.77
C LYS A 45 17.74 23.03 -9.82
N ASP A 46 16.56 23.60 -9.51
CA ASP A 46 16.50 24.76 -8.64
C ASP A 46 16.63 24.35 -7.18
N VAL A 47 17.46 25.08 -6.44
CA VAL A 47 17.61 24.93 -4.99
C VAL A 47 16.59 25.81 -4.31
N ILE A 48 15.60 25.20 -3.70
CA ILE A 48 14.56 25.91 -2.94
C ILE A 48 14.83 25.73 -1.45
N THR A 49 14.83 26.86 -0.71
CA THR A 49 14.98 26.84 0.74
C THR A 49 13.76 27.47 1.43
N TYR A 50 13.46 26.97 2.62
CA TYR A 50 12.49 27.54 3.55
C TYR A 50 13.16 27.70 4.92
N ASN A 51 13.14 28.90 5.49
CA ASN A 51 13.92 29.25 6.71
C ASN A 51 15.41 28.87 6.60
N ASP A 52 16.00 29.07 5.43
CA ASP A 52 17.39 28.72 5.08
C ASP A 52 17.69 27.20 5.02
N GLU A 53 16.72 26.35 5.25
CA GLU A 53 16.84 24.90 5.07
C GLU A 53 16.45 24.49 3.65
N VAL A 54 17.26 23.62 3.02
CA VAL A 54 16.99 23.13 1.66
C VAL A 54 15.82 22.15 1.69
N LEU A 55 14.80 22.42 0.89
CA LEU A 55 13.66 21.53 0.71
C LEU A 55 14.03 20.39 -0.25
N LYS A 56 13.76 19.18 0.17
CA LYS A 56 13.89 17.98 -0.69
C LYS A 56 12.53 17.65 -1.31
N TYR A 57 12.50 17.61 -2.65
CA TYR A 57 11.31 17.21 -3.39
C TYR A 57 11.38 15.73 -3.71
N GLU A 58 10.35 15.02 -3.32
CA GLU A 58 10.13 13.64 -3.70
C GLU A 58 8.79 13.56 -4.44
N GLU A 59 8.85 13.22 -5.74
CA GLU A 59 7.66 13.13 -6.58
C GLU A 59 6.72 12.03 -6.08
N PHE A 60 7.28 10.86 -5.79
CA PHE A 60 6.53 9.71 -5.31
C PHE A 60 7.04 9.26 -3.94
N ILE A 61 6.10 8.91 -3.08
CA ILE A 61 6.36 8.30 -1.77
C ILE A 61 5.76 6.90 -1.79
N TYR A 62 6.48 5.96 -1.17
CA TYR A 62 6.05 4.58 -1.03
C TYR A 62 6.14 4.17 0.44
N VAL A 63 5.01 3.90 1.04
CA VAL A 63 4.88 3.55 2.46
C VAL A 63 4.48 2.09 2.61
N MET A 64 5.23 1.33 3.38
CA MET A 64 4.85 0.03 3.89
C MET A 64 4.08 0.22 5.19
N LEU A 65 2.84 -0.24 5.24
CA LEU A 65 2.01 -0.23 6.44
C LEU A 65 1.69 -1.66 6.86
N ASN A 66 1.89 -1.99 8.13
CA ASN A 66 1.29 -3.18 8.74
C ASN A 66 -0.13 -2.84 9.19
N LYS A 67 -1.09 -3.03 8.30
CA LYS A 67 -2.50 -2.67 8.52
C LYS A 67 -3.09 -3.48 9.69
N PRO A 68 -3.67 -2.84 10.71
CA PRO A 68 -4.40 -3.52 11.78
C PRO A 68 -5.81 -3.93 11.33
N ALA A 69 -6.44 -4.82 12.08
CA ALA A 69 -7.87 -5.09 11.97
C ALA A 69 -8.71 -3.85 12.31
N GLY A 70 -9.93 -3.76 11.77
CA GLY A 70 -10.85 -2.66 12.02
C GLY A 70 -10.66 -1.42 11.13
N VAL A 71 -9.57 -1.35 10.35
CA VAL A 71 -9.25 -0.26 9.44
C VAL A 71 -9.58 -0.64 8.00
N VAL A 72 -10.14 0.29 7.21
CA VAL A 72 -10.49 0.04 5.81
C VAL A 72 -9.38 0.47 4.85
N SER A 73 -9.19 -0.31 3.78
CA SER A 73 -8.24 0.00 2.70
C SER A 73 -8.87 0.97 1.69
N ALA A 74 -9.07 2.21 2.13
CA ALA A 74 -9.63 3.30 1.33
C ALA A 74 -8.79 4.57 1.50
N THR A 75 -8.97 5.53 0.60
CA THR A 75 -8.37 6.87 0.71
C THR A 75 -9.16 7.73 1.70
N GLU A 76 -10.48 7.63 1.66
CA GLU A 76 -11.41 8.35 2.53
C GLU A 76 -12.58 7.42 2.89
N ASP A 77 -13.10 7.55 4.10
CA ASP A 77 -14.33 6.90 4.56
C ASP A 77 -15.03 7.78 5.58
N THR A 78 -16.38 7.78 5.58
CA THR A 78 -17.17 8.65 6.47
C THR A 78 -17.45 8.02 7.85
N ARG A 79 -17.19 6.73 8.02
CA ARG A 79 -17.52 5.97 9.22
C ARG A 79 -16.32 5.30 9.87
N ASP A 80 -15.41 4.83 9.03
CA ASP A 80 -14.30 4.00 9.45
C ASP A 80 -12.94 4.71 9.25
N THR A 81 -12.01 4.46 10.16
CA THR A 81 -10.61 4.86 9.98
C THR A 81 -10.03 4.17 8.75
N THR A 82 -9.36 4.93 7.90
CA THR A 82 -8.73 4.42 6.68
C THR A 82 -7.25 4.13 6.88
N VAL A 83 -6.65 3.38 5.96
CA VAL A 83 -5.19 3.17 5.95
C VAL A 83 -4.40 4.47 5.75
N VAL A 84 -4.99 5.47 5.08
CA VAL A 84 -4.36 6.79 4.90
C VAL A 84 -4.36 7.59 6.20
N ASP A 85 -5.41 7.47 7.02
CA ASP A 85 -5.48 8.13 8.33
C ASP A 85 -4.38 7.67 9.30
N LEU A 86 -3.82 6.48 9.10
CA LEU A 86 -2.71 5.96 9.92
C LEU A 86 -1.37 6.59 9.57
N VAL A 87 -1.21 7.11 8.35
CA VAL A 87 0.05 7.69 7.82
C VAL A 87 -0.03 9.20 7.69
N LYS A 88 -0.54 9.88 8.70
CA LYS A 88 -0.84 11.34 8.73
C LYS A 88 0.34 12.23 8.35
N GLU A 89 1.56 11.80 8.63
CA GLU A 89 2.78 12.51 8.27
C GLU A 89 2.86 12.81 6.76
N TYR A 90 2.32 11.89 5.94
CA TYR A 90 2.32 11.99 4.48
C TYR A 90 0.97 12.42 3.89
N ALA A 91 0.04 12.95 4.68
CA ALA A 91 -1.30 13.35 4.21
C ALA A 91 -1.24 14.40 3.07
N HIS A 92 -0.16 15.21 3.02
CA HIS A 92 0.08 16.21 1.96
C HIS A 92 0.40 15.60 0.59
N LYS A 93 0.69 14.30 0.52
CA LYS A 93 1.10 13.57 -0.70
C LYS A 93 -0.04 12.91 -1.46
N ASP A 94 -1.28 13.08 -1.04
CA ASP A 94 -2.46 12.49 -1.69
C ASP A 94 -2.31 10.96 -1.90
N LEU A 95 -1.88 10.24 -0.83
CA LEU A 95 -1.61 8.80 -0.88
C LEU A 95 -2.89 7.97 -1.06
N PHE A 96 -2.76 6.81 -1.71
CA PHE A 96 -3.79 5.80 -1.80
C PHE A 96 -3.19 4.38 -1.72
N PRO A 97 -3.95 3.36 -1.29
CA PRO A 97 -3.44 2.01 -1.13
C PRO A 97 -3.27 1.27 -2.48
N PHE A 98 -2.14 0.58 -2.64
CA PHE A 98 -1.91 -0.37 -3.73
C PHE A 98 -2.59 -1.71 -3.41
N GLY A 99 -3.83 -1.85 -3.83
CA GLY A 99 -4.68 -2.97 -3.49
C GLY A 99 -5.35 -2.83 -2.13
N ARG A 100 -6.22 -3.77 -1.84
CA ARG A 100 -7.08 -3.72 -0.67
C ARG A 100 -6.92 -4.97 0.18
N LEU A 101 -7.04 -4.80 1.48
CA LEU A 101 -7.32 -5.84 2.46
C LEU A 101 -8.69 -5.53 3.07
N ASP A 102 -9.43 -6.57 3.41
CA ASP A 102 -10.70 -6.43 4.10
C ASP A 102 -10.51 -5.75 5.46
N LYS A 103 -11.59 -5.22 6.03
CA LYS A 103 -11.56 -4.51 7.31
C LYS A 103 -11.02 -5.37 8.46
N ASP A 104 -11.34 -6.65 8.47
CA ASP A 104 -10.92 -7.64 9.48
C ASP A 104 -9.57 -8.30 9.16
N SER A 105 -9.02 -8.09 7.97
CA SER A 105 -7.74 -8.65 7.55
C SER A 105 -6.58 -7.72 7.90
N VAL A 106 -5.41 -8.27 8.18
CA VAL A 106 -4.24 -7.52 8.66
C VAL A 106 -3.04 -7.68 7.73
N GLY A 107 -1.97 -6.93 7.99
CA GLY A 107 -0.68 -7.10 7.36
C GLY A 107 -0.36 -6.09 6.26
N LEU A 108 0.48 -6.49 5.31
CA LEU A 108 1.12 -5.60 4.34
C LEU A 108 0.12 -4.85 3.46
N VAL A 109 0.12 -3.54 3.55
CA VAL A 109 -0.48 -2.61 2.57
C VAL A 109 0.61 -1.62 2.14
N ILE A 110 0.74 -1.42 0.84
CA ILE A 110 1.61 -0.37 0.28
C ILE A 110 0.73 0.83 -0.05
N LEU A 111 1.11 2.02 0.42
CA LEU A 111 0.48 3.29 0.05
C LEU A 111 1.46 4.11 -0.78
N SER A 112 0.95 4.79 -1.80
CA SER A 112 1.76 5.69 -2.63
C SER A 112 0.86 6.67 -3.38
N ASN A 113 1.45 7.69 -3.97
CA ASN A 113 0.83 8.61 -4.92
C ASN A 113 1.22 8.30 -6.39
N ASP A 114 1.91 7.18 -6.66
CA ASP A 114 2.27 6.73 -7.99
C ASP A 114 1.13 5.91 -8.64
N GLY A 115 0.21 6.60 -9.30
CA GLY A 115 -0.92 5.97 -9.98
C GLY A 115 -0.54 5.03 -11.12
N LYS A 116 0.59 5.28 -11.79
CA LYS A 116 1.05 4.43 -12.89
C LYS A 116 1.51 3.08 -12.35
N LEU A 117 2.37 3.09 -11.34
CA LEU A 117 2.84 1.86 -10.70
C LEU A 117 1.70 1.08 -10.06
N ALA A 118 0.75 1.77 -9.40
CA ALA A 118 -0.43 1.13 -8.84
C ALA A 118 -1.24 0.36 -9.89
N HIS A 119 -1.48 0.98 -11.05
CA HIS A 119 -2.20 0.36 -12.15
C HIS A 119 -1.46 -0.88 -12.68
N GLU A 120 -0.15 -0.83 -12.78
CA GLU A 120 0.67 -1.96 -13.21
C GLU A 120 0.63 -3.11 -12.19
N LEU A 121 0.83 -2.82 -10.90
CA LEU A 121 0.80 -3.82 -9.82
C LEU A 121 -0.57 -4.50 -9.62
N LEU A 122 -1.65 -3.74 -9.82
CA LEU A 122 -3.01 -4.24 -9.63
C LEU A 122 -3.60 -4.88 -10.87
N SER A 123 -2.94 -4.74 -12.02
CA SER A 123 -3.41 -5.32 -13.27
C SER A 123 -3.45 -6.85 -13.21
N PRO A 124 -4.62 -7.49 -13.48
CA PRO A 124 -4.72 -8.94 -13.51
C PRO A 124 -3.81 -9.61 -14.55
N LYS A 125 -3.33 -8.84 -15.54
CA LYS A 125 -2.43 -9.32 -16.60
C LYS A 125 -1.00 -9.52 -16.13
N LYS A 126 -0.60 -8.83 -15.07
CA LYS A 126 0.77 -8.86 -14.52
C LYS A 126 1.00 -9.98 -13.51
N HIS A 127 -0.05 -10.68 -13.10
CA HIS A 127 0.02 -11.86 -12.21
C HIS A 127 0.86 -11.64 -10.94
N VAL A 128 0.81 -10.43 -10.37
CA VAL A 128 1.58 -10.09 -9.16
C VAL A 128 1.15 -10.96 -8.01
N SER A 129 2.05 -11.80 -7.54
CA SER A 129 1.81 -12.74 -6.44
C SER A 129 1.63 -12.02 -5.11
N LYS A 130 0.76 -12.57 -4.27
CA LYS A 130 0.52 -12.12 -2.90
C LYS A 130 0.54 -13.35 -1.99
N VAL A 131 1.31 -13.29 -0.93
CA VAL A 131 1.41 -14.37 0.04
C VAL A 131 0.69 -13.97 1.32
N TYR A 132 -0.10 -14.89 1.83
CA TYR A 132 -0.89 -14.71 3.05
C TYR A 132 -0.59 -15.82 4.03
N TYR A 133 -0.43 -15.47 5.30
CA TYR A 133 -0.51 -16.39 6.42
C TYR A 133 -1.95 -16.45 6.89
N LEU A 134 -2.47 -17.67 7.08
CA LEU A 134 -3.87 -17.90 7.47
C LEU A 134 -3.96 -18.89 8.63
N LYS A 135 -4.99 -18.66 9.47
CA LYS A 135 -5.54 -19.69 10.36
C LYS A 135 -6.90 -20.11 9.84
N ILE A 136 -7.08 -21.42 9.74
CA ILE A 136 -8.24 -22.05 9.10
C ILE A 136 -8.91 -22.97 10.12
N LYS A 137 -10.20 -22.78 10.35
CA LYS A 137 -11.01 -23.73 11.09
C LYS A 137 -11.28 -24.95 10.20
N GLY A 138 -10.75 -26.10 10.61
CA GLY A 138 -10.77 -27.36 9.89
C GLY A 138 -9.38 -27.87 9.53
N LYS A 139 -9.25 -29.19 9.44
CA LYS A 139 -8.01 -29.84 9.05
C LYS A 139 -7.71 -29.62 7.57
N LEU A 140 -6.47 -29.31 7.27
CA LEU A 140 -5.95 -29.20 5.91
C LEU A 140 -5.20 -30.46 5.53
N ASP A 141 -5.30 -30.86 4.26
CA ASP A 141 -4.61 -32.02 3.72
C ASP A 141 -4.15 -31.81 2.26
N ASN A 142 -3.62 -32.88 1.66
CA ASN A 142 -3.12 -32.82 0.28
C ASN A 142 -4.21 -32.49 -0.74
N SER A 143 -5.48 -32.80 -0.48
CA SER A 143 -6.57 -32.48 -1.39
C SER A 143 -6.79 -30.97 -1.49
N ASP A 144 -6.58 -30.23 -0.39
CA ASP A 144 -6.65 -28.78 -0.37
C ASP A 144 -5.50 -28.16 -1.19
N ILE A 145 -4.29 -28.75 -1.08
CA ILE A 145 -3.13 -28.30 -1.88
C ILE A 145 -3.40 -28.47 -3.37
N GLU A 146 -3.91 -29.65 -3.79
CA GLU A 146 -4.25 -29.90 -5.20
C GLU A 146 -5.41 -29.02 -5.66
N ALA A 147 -6.39 -28.71 -4.80
CA ALA A 147 -7.47 -27.79 -5.15
C ALA A 147 -6.93 -26.36 -5.43
N PHE A 148 -6.01 -25.86 -4.61
CA PHE A 148 -5.38 -24.55 -4.85
C PHE A 148 -4.60 -24.53 -6.16
N LYS A 149 -3.86 -25.59 -6.46
CA LYS A 149 -3.07 -25.73 -7.68
C LYS A 149 -3.92 -25.77 -8.96
N ASN A 150 -5.09 -26.40 -8.89
CA ASN A 150 -5.98 -26.56 -10.05
C ASN A 150 -6.97 -25.39 -10.21
N GLY A 151 -7.03 -24.47 -9.23
CA GLY A 151 -8.07 -23.48 -9.11
C GLY A 151 -9.33 -24.03 -8.46
N ILE A 152 -10.06 -23.16 -7.77
CA ILE A 152 -11.26 -23.49 -7.00
C ILE A 152 -12.45 -22.74 -7.58
N THR A 153 -13.55 -23.46 -7.86
CA THR A 153 -14.80 -22.84 -8.31
C THR A 153 -15.50 -22.23 -7.09
N LEU A 154 -15.71 -20.93 -7.14
CA LEU A 154 -16.41 -20.18 -6.10
C LEU A 154 -17.94 -20.31 -6.26
N GLU A 155 -18.72 -19.88 -5.25
CA GLU A 155 -20.18 -19.97 -5.22
C GLU A 155 -20.88 -19.23 -6.36
N ASP A 156 -20.23 -18.24 -6.96
CA ASP A 156 -20.73 -17.49 -8.13
C ASP A 156 -20.34 -18.13 -9.48
N GLY A 157 -19.74 -19.32 -9.45
CA GLY A 157 -19.27 -20.05 -10.63
C GLY A 157 -17.91 -19.58 -11.15
N TYR A 158 -17.26 -18.60 -10.51
CA TYR A 158 -15.94 -18.16 -10.93
C TYR A 158 -14.87 -19.21 -10.58
N LEU A 159 -14.13 -19.67 -11.57
CA LEU A 159 -12.96 -20.52 -11.37
C LEU A 159 -11.74 -19.63 -11.08
N THR A 160 -11.16 -19.77 -9.89
CA THR A 160 -9.95 -19.00 -9.52
C THR A 160 -8.76 -19.45 -10.36
N LYS A 161 -7.78 -18.56 -10.50
CA LYS A 161 -6.49 -18.97 -11.05
C LYS A 161 -5.80 -19.96 -10.11
N GLU A 162 -4.81 -20.66 -10.67
CA GLU A 162 -3.91 -21.50 -9.88
C GLU A 162 -3.27 -20.69 -8.74
N GLY A 163 -3.16 -21.33 -7.60
CA GLY A 163 -2.51 -20.81 -6.40
C GLY A 163 -1.64 -21.87 -5.75
N LYS A 164 -0.94 -21.49 -4.70
CA LYS A 164 -0.13 -22.39 -3.88
C LYS A 164 -0.65 -22.40 -2.45
N LEU A 165 -0.77 -23.57 -1.86
CA LEU A 165 -1.08 -23.74 -0.45
C LEU A 165 0.06 -24.53 0.21
N GLU A 166 0.62 -23.99 1.28
CA GLU A 166 1.66 -24.63 2.10
C GLU A 166 1.13 -24.81 3.52
N ILE A 167 0.91 -26.06 3.91
CA ILE A 167 0.37 -26.39 5.23
C ILE A 167 1.52 -26.37 6.23
N ILE A 168 1.42 -25.52 7.27
CA ILE A 168 2.37 -25.45 8.39
C ILE A 168 1.93 -26.43 9.49
N LYS A 169 0.64 -26.41 9.81
CA LYS A 169 0.02 -27.23 10.82
C LYS A 169 -1.39 -27.63 10.39
N SER A 170 -1.75 -28.90 10.56
CA SER A 170 -3.11 -29.41 10.31
C SER A 170 -3.73 -29.88 11.61
N ASP A 171 -4.77 -29.16 12.06
CA ASP A 171 -5.47 -29.42 13.33
C ASP A 171 -6.92 -28.85 13.23
N GLU A 172 -7.66 -28.80 14.35
CA GLU A 172 -8.97 -28.11 14.41
C GLU A 172 -8.86 -26.64 13.94
N ILE A 173 -7.75 -25.97 14.32
CA ILE A 173 -7.31 -24.72 13.74
C ILE A 173 -5.98 -24.98 13.03
N SER A 174 -6.06 -25.11 11.72
CA SER A 174 -4.88 -25.29 10.86
C SER A 174 -4.19 -23.98 10.56
N GLU A 175 -2.89 -24.02 10.27
CA GLU A 175 -2.09 -22.89 9.86
C GLU A 175 -1.44 -23.14 8.50
N CYS A 176 -1.48 -22.16 7.62
CA CYS A 176 -0.94 -22.31 6.27
C CYS A 176 -0.47 -20.98 5.67
N TYR A 177 0.36 -21.09 4.63
CA TYR A 177 0.58 -20.02 3.68
C TYR A 177 -0.23 -20.27 2.42
N ALA A 178 -0.88 -19.23 1.88
CA ALA A 178 -1.53 -19.26 0.58
C ALA A 178 -0.93 -18.18 -0.31
N THR A 179 -0.55 -18.56 -1.54
CA THR A 179 -0.07 -17.65 -2.58
C THR A 179 -1.10 -17.59 -3.71
N ILE A 180 -1.54 -16.38 -4.05
CA ILE A 180 -2.45 -16.12 -5.17
C ILE A 180 -1.93 -14.97 -6.03
N SER A 181 -2.27 -14.99 -7.33
CA SER A 181 -1.86 -13.96 -8.31
C SER A 181 -3.00 -13.02 -8.73
N GLU A 182 -4.13 -13.10 -8.07
CA GLU A 182 -5.31 -12.28 -8.30
C GLU A 182 -5.84 -11.71 -6.96
N GLY A 183 -6.96 -11.00 -6.97
CA GLY A 183 -7.50 -10.39 -5.74
C GLY A 183 -8.98 -10.05 -5.92
N LYS A 184 -9.83 -11.07 -6.06
CA LYS A 184 -11.29 -10.90 -6.06
C LYS A 184 -11.79 -10.60 -4.65
N PHE A 185 -12.98 -10.04 -4.58
CA PHE A 185 -13.64 -9.77 -3.30
C PHE A 185 -13.68 -11.02 -2.40
N HIS A 186 -13.12 -10.90 -1.20
CA HIS A 186 -13.03 -11.98 -0.20
C HIS A 186 -12.48 -13.31 -0.74
N GLN A 187 -11.58 -13.28 -1.74
CA GLN A 187 -11.21 -14.46 -2.52
C GLN A 187 -10.75 -15.64 -1.68
N LEU A 188 -9.77 -15.48 -0.80
CA LEU A 188 -9.28 -16.58 0.04
C LEU A 188 -10.36 -17.11 0.98
N LYS A 189 -11.17 -16.25 1.57
CA LYS A 189 -12.30 -16.66 2.41
C LYS A 189 -13.27 -17.53 1.63
N ARG A 190 -13.65 -17.11 0.42
CA ARG A 190 -14.56 -17.84 -0.48
C ARG A 190 -13.93 -19.16 -0.98
N MET A 191 -12.63 -19.18 -1.27
CA MET A 191 -11.92 -20.40 -1.64
C MET A 191 -12.00 -21.45 -0.53
N PHE A 192 -11.73 -21.06 0.72
CA PHE A 192 -11.82 -21.99 1.85
C PHE A 192 -13.27 -22.40 2.17
N ILE A 193 -14.26 -21.53 1.99
CA ILE A 193 -15.69 -21.91 2.08
C ILE A 193 -16.03 -22.99 1.05
N ALA A 194 -15.56 -22.87 -0.20
CA ALA A 194 -15.76 -23.89 -1.23
C ALA A 194 -15.12 -25.24 -0.89
N LEU A 195 -14.11 -25.24 -0.02
CA LEU A 195 -13.48 -26.44 0.54
C LEU A 195 -14.10 -26.89 1.88
N ASN A 196 -15.29 -26.36 2.24
CA ASN A 196 -15.96 -26.60 3.54
C ASN A 196 -15.11 -26.23 4.76
N LYS A 197 -14.35 -25.16 4.69
CA LYS A 197 -13.47 -24.64 5.74
C LYS A 197 -13.71 -23.14 5.93
N GLU A 198 -13.26 -22.58 7.06
CA GLU A 198 -13.47 -21.18 7.42
C GLU A 198 -12.14 -20.50 7.74
N VAL A 199 -11.89 -19.33 7.12
CA VAL A 199 -10.75 -18.48 7.48
C VAL A 199 -11.08 -17.72 8.75
N VAL A 200 -10.35 -17.97 9.82
CA VAL A 200 -10.52 -17.28 11.13
C VAL A 200 -9.47 -16.18 11.35
N PHE A 201 -8.37 -16.21 10.61
CA PHE A 201 -7.35 -15.15 10.59
C PHE A 201 -6.68 -15.07 9.23
N LEU A 202 -6.43 -13.83 8.76
CA LEU A 202 -5.77 -13.57 7.49
C LEU A 202 -4.81 -12.41 7.62
N LYS A 203 -3.52 -12.67 7.35
CA LYS A 203 -2.45 -11.66 7.31
C LYS A 203 -1.71 -11.72 5.99
N ARG A 204 -1.73 -10.64 5.22
CA ARG A 204 -0.88 -10.53 4.03
C ARG A 204 0.55 -10.23 4.44
N ILE A 205 1.47 -11.10 4.09
CA ILE A 205 2.87 -11.00 4.50
C ILE A 205 3.79 -10.59 3.34
N LYS A 206 3.34 -10.74 2.07
CA LYS A 206 4.18 -10.43 0.91
C LYS A 206 3.35 -9.98 -0.28
N ILE A 207 3.86 -9.02 -1.04
CA ILE A 207 3.37 -8.59 -2.35
C ILE A 207 4.56 -8.59 -3.29
N LYS A 208 4.54 -9.42 -4.36
CA LYS A 208 5.70 -9.64 -5.24
C LYS A 208 6.93 -10.06 -4.41
N ASP A 209 7.98 -9.25 -4.42
CA ASP A 209 9.23 -9.49 -3.66
C ASP A 209 9.26 -8.68 -2.35
N ILE A 210 8.26 -7.85 -2.08
CA ILE A 210 8.21 -7.00 -0.88
C ILE A 210 7.59 -7.81 0.26
N GLU A 211 8.37 -8.08 1.27
CA GLU A 211 7.94 -8.74 2.51
C GLU A 211 7.57 -7.69 3.56
N LEU A 212 6.55 -8.01 4.36
CA LEU A 212 6.20 -7.19 5.52
C LEU A 212 7.37 -7.20 6.51
N ASP A 213 7.82 -6.03 6.89
CA ASP A 213 8.86 -5.85 7.90
C ASP A 213 8.33 -6.36 9.25
N GLU A 214 8.96 -7.40 9.79
CA GLU A 214 8.55 -8.03 11.05
C GLU A 214 8.73 -7.12 12.27
N SER A 215 9.55 -6.08 12.17
CA SER A 215 9.72 -5.09 13.23
C SER A 215 8.55 -4.15 13.39
N LEU A 216 7.66 -4.03 12.37
CA LEU A 216 6.48 -3.18 12.41
C LEU A 216 5.35 -3.87 13.17
N ASN A 217 4.93 -3.29 14.28
CA ASN A 217 3.67 -3.68 14.93
C ASN A 217 2.46 -3.29 14.07
N GLU A 218 1.28 -3.84 14.37
CA GLU A 218 0.04 -3.45 13.69
C GLU A 218 -0.22 -1.94 13.88
N GLY A 219 -0.49 -1.24 12.78
CA GLY A 219 -0.67 0.21 12.72
C GLY A 219 0.62 0.99 12.45
N GLU A 220 1.79 0.37 12.56
CA GLU A 220 3.06 1.02 12.27
C GLU A 220 3.41 0.94 10.78
N TYR A 221 4.22 1.90 10.35
CA TYR A 221 4.63 2.04 8.95
C TYR A 221 6.07 2.55 8.84
N ARG A 222 6.67 2.33 7.69
CA ARG A 222 7.93 2.94 7.25
C ARG A 222 7.91 3.24 5.75
N LEU A 223 8.83 4.06 5.29
CA LEU A 223 9.08 4.19 3.86
C LEU A 223 9.71 2.89 3.31
N LEU A 224 9.42 2.59 2.05
CA LEU A 224 10.14 1.55 1.32
C LEU A 224 11.58 2.01 1.04
N SER A 225 12.53 1.08 1.07
CA SER A 225 13.89 1.33 0.63
C SER A 225 13.96 1.50 -0.90
N GLU A 226 15.05 2.08 -1.40
CA GLU A 226 15.28 2.20 -2.85
C GLU A 226 15.28 0.83 -3.55
N GLU A 227 15.81 -0.21 -2.90
CA GLU A 227 15.82 -1.59 -3.42
C GLU A 227 14.39 -2.14 -3.53
N GLU A 228 13.56 -1.94 -2.51
CA GLU A 228 12.15 -2.33 -2.51
C GLU A 228 11.36 -1.60 -3.60
N ILE A 229 11.58 -0.28 -3.75
CA ILE A 229 10.95 0.53 -4.80
C ILE A 229 11.36 0.04 -6.20
N ASN A 230 12.64 -0.22 -6.40
CA ASN A 230 13.15 -0.73 -7.67
C ASN A 230 12.58 -2.13 -7.98
N SER A 231 12.49 -2.99 -6.96
CA SER A 231 11.82 -4.29 -7.11
C SER A 231 10.37 -4.15 -7.53
N LEU A 232 9.60 -3.21 -6.94
CA LEU A 232 8.22 -2.96 -7.34
C LEU A 232 8.10 -2.47 -8.79
N LYS A 233 9.02 -1.62 -9.26
CA LYS A 233 8.99 -1.03 -10.61
C LYS A 233 9.38 -2.02 -11.73
N ASN A 234 10.10 -3.09 -11.41
CA ASN A 234 10.52 -4.13 -12.37
C ASN A 234 9.41 -5.18 -12.59
N ILE A 235 8.24 -4.78 -13.14
CA ILE A 235 7.06 -5.65 -13.34
C ILE A 235 7.00 -6.17 -14.78
#